data_23c80e26cb40842d7da79910177b2ce1
#
_entry.id   23c80e26cb40842d7da79910177b2ce1
#
_cell.length_a   1.000
_cell.length_b   1.000
_cell.length_c   1.000
_cell.angle_alpha   90.00
_cell.angle_beta   90.00
_cell.angle_gamma   90.00
#
_symmetry.space_group_name_H-M   'P 1'
#
loop_
_entity.id
_entity.type
_entity.pdbx_description
1 polymer ?
#
loop_
_entity_poly.entity_id
_entity_poly.type
_entity_poly.pdbx_seq_one_letter_code
_entity_poly.pdbx_strand_id
1 'polypeptide(L)'
;MKYKFVEELLSSAFKRAKNNGNQFYDIKERNIVKLQTIYQYIDNKLEKIYNDIILPENKFYKELYKLLFTDINIKKLRERIKYIRKIIKQVYLKYKNDIKLTKDKKLIEKYRREFYGRISSILRRNWIIFKYYNIYLNRRRKIPNIKNLPTVVISGLPNVGKSTLLKNLTGSNVKIEPYPFTTRDLMIGYIKTPYFDIQVIDTPGILDRSIEEMNETEKKSILALDYLANLIIYIFDLTETCGYSIKEQVNLLNTIKKIFNKEIIFYFSKKDLFTEREEKILNEFIKKHNNMNIFYDYNRLKEFLISYIKNKKEWYI
;
A
#
# COMPACT_ATOMS: atom_id res chain seq x y z
N MET A 1 -28.36 -4.08 1.72
CA MET A 1 -29.11 -2.99 1.02
C MET A 1 -28.32 -2.52 -0.21
N LYS A 2 -28.87 -2.77 -1.41
CA LYS A 2 -28.21 -2.57 -2.71
C LYS A 2 -27.78 -1.13 -3.00
N TYR A 3 -28.53 -0.12 -2.55
CA TYR A 3 -28.34 1.29 -2.91
C TYR A 3 -28.01 2.22 -1.74
N LYS A 4 -27.68 1.70 -0.55
CA LYS A 4 -27.52 2.51 0.67
C LYS A 4 -26.64 3.75 0.47
N PHE A 5 -25.44 3.59 -0.06
CA PHE A 5 -24.52 4.73 -0.32
C PHE A 5 -25.11 5.77 -1.29
N VAL A 6 -25.78 5.30 -2.37
CA VAL A 6 -26.36 6.18 -3.39
C VAL A 6 -27.52 6.98 -2.79
N GLU A 7 -28.38 6.35 -2.01
CA GLU A 7 -29.52 7.02 -1.37
C GLU A 7 -29.06 8.04 -0.31
N GLU A 8 -28.05 7.72 0.48
CA GLU A 8 -27.46 8.66 1.43
C GLU A 8 -26.84 9.87 0.70
N LEU A 9 -26.13 9.63 -0.41
CA LEU A 9 -25.55 10.69 -1.24
C LEU A 9 -26.62 11.62 -1.82
N LEU A 10 -27.68 11.05 -2.40
CA LEU A 10 -28.81 11.79 -2.98
C LEU A 10 -29.58 12.57 -1.92
N SER A 11 -29.95 11.93 -0.80
CA SER A 11 -30.66 12.56 0.31
C SER A 11 -29.86 13.77 0.84
N SER A 12 -28.58 13.62 1.06
CA SER A 12 -27.70 14.70 1.53
C SER A 12 -27.62 15.85 0.52
N ALA A 13 -27.48 15.53 -0.78
CA ALA A 13 -27.45 16.54 -1.85
C ALA A 13 -28.75 17.33 -1.93
N PHE A 14 -29.88 16.65 -1.89
CA PHE A 14 -31.21 17.28 -2.00
C PHE A 14 -31.55 18.11 -0.76
N LYS A 15 -31.21 17.65 0.46
CA LYS A 15 -31.38 18.43 1.68
C LYS A 15 -30.58 19.74 1.64
N ARG A 16 -29.29 19.70 1.22
CA ARG A 16 -28.45 20.89 1.07
C ARG A 16 -29.01 21.84 0.03
N ALA A 17 -29.44 21.33 -1.13
CA ALA A 17 -30.03 22.12 -2.18
C ALA A 17 -31.32 22.84 -1.75
N LYS A 18 -32.17 22.15 -0.95
CA LYS A 18 -33.37 22.77 -0.36
C LYS A 18 -32.99 23.96 0.52
N ASN A 19 -32.04 23.77 1.43
CA ASN A 19 -31.61 24.82 2.36
C ASN A 19 -31.00 26.01 1.64
N ASN A 20 -30.06 25.81 0.73
CA ASN A 20 -29.40 26.88 -0.02
C ASN A 20 -30.38 27.61 -0.94
N GLY A 21 -31.25 26.88 -1.62
CA GLY A 21 -32.22 27.51 -2.54
C GLY A 21 -33.26 28.36 -1.84
N ASN A 22 -33.66 28.02 -0.61
CA ASN A 22 -34.69 28.76 0.12
C ASN A 22 -34.28 30.18 0.52
N GLN A 23 -33.00 30.54 0.38
CA GLN A 23 -32.47 31.89 0.61
C GLN A 23 -32.79 32.87 -0.54
N PHE A 24 -33.30 32.39 -1.67
CA PHE A 24 -33.54 33.19 -2.86
C PHE A 24 -35.04 33.36 -3.09
N TYR A 25 -35.47 34.60 -3.30
CA TYR A 25 -36.87 34.93 -3.59
C TYR A 25 -37.24 34.67 -5.06
N ASP A 26 -36.33 34.97 -6.00
CA ASP A 26 -36.55 34.71 -7.41
C ASP A 26 -36.59 33.19 -7.70
N ILE A 27 -37.63 32.80 -8.41
CA ILE A 27 -37.86 31.34 -8.70
C ILE A 27 -36.77 30.76 -9.60
N LYS A 28 -36.25 31.57 -10.54
CA LYS A 28 -35.23 31.15 -11.49
C LYS A 28 -33.89 30.96 -10.76
N GLU A 29 -33.46 31.98 -10.01
CA GLU A 29 -32.25 31.92 -9.20
C GLU A 29 -32.30 30.77 -8.18
N ARG A 30 -33.40 30.65 -7.44
CA ARG A 30 -33.64 29.57 -6.49
C ARG A 30 -33.40 28.20 -7.10
N ASN A 31 -33.93 27.95 -8.29
CA ASN A 31 -33.79 26.65 -8.94
C ASN A 31 -32.39 26.44 -9.50
N ILE A 32 -31.73 27.47 -10.06
CA ILE A 32 -30.33 27.39 -10.51
C ILE A 32 -29.42 27.05 -9.33
N VAL A 33 -29.60 27.72 -8.17
CA VAL A 33 -28.82 27.44 -6.96
C VAL A 33 -29.04 26.00 -6.47
N LYS A 34 -30.28 25.50 -6.52
CA LYS A 34 -30.55 24.10 -6.16
C LYS A 34 -29.82 23.11 -7.06
N LEU A 35 -29.86 23.31 -8.38
CA LEU A 35 -29.14 22.45 -9.32
C LEU A 35 -27.63 22.52 -9.08
N GLN A 36 -27.07 23.71 -8.89
CA GLN A 36 -25.67 23.94 -8.65
C GLN A 36 -25.20 23.25 -7.36
N THR A 37 -25.95 23.40 -6.28
CA THR A 37 -25.63 22.75 -4.99
C THR A 37 -25.60 21.23 -5.11
N ILE A 38 -26.56 20.63 -5.80
CA ILE A 38 -26.61 19.17 -6.03
C ILE A 38 -25.38 18.73 -6.84
N TYR A 39 -25.12 19.43 -7.95
CA TYR A 39 -23.99 19.13 -8.83
C TYR A 39 -22.68 19.20 -8.06
N GLN A 40 -22.40 20.31 -7.40
CA GLN A 40 -21.14 20.50 -6.65
C GLN A 40 -20.97 19.48 -5.54
N TYR A 41 -22.02 19.21 -4.77
CA TYR A 41 -21.93 18.22 -3.69
C TYR A 41 -21.62 16.81 -4.21
N ILE A 42 -22.29 16.37 -5.27
CA ILE A 42 -22.07 15.05 -5.85
C ILE A 42 -20.72 14.98 -6.54
N ASP A 43 -20.34 16.00 -7.33
CA ASP A 43 -19.06 16.03 -8.03
C ASP A 43 -17.87 16.02 -7.07
N ASN A 44 -17.90 16.80 -5.98
CA ASN A 44 -16.86 16.79 -4.94
C ASN A 44 -16.73 15.41 -4.26
N LYS A 45 -17.85 14.70 -4.04
CA LYS A 45 -17.82 13.34 -3.51
C LYS A 45 -17.21 12.33 -4.48
N LEU A 46 -17.58 12.42 -5.76
CA LEU A 46 -17.04 11.57 -6.81
C LEU A 46 -15.56 11.87 -7.09
N GLU A 47 -15.16 13.13 -6.98
CA GLU A 47 -13.77 13.55 -7.09
C GLU A 47 -12.91 12.96 -5.98
N LYS A 48 -13.39 13.02 -4.74
CA LYS A 48 -12.72 12.35 -3.62
C LYS A 48 -12.54 10.86 -3.90
N ILE A 49 -13.60 10.16 -4.32
CA ILE A 49 -13.53 8.74 -4.69
C ILE A 49 -12.51 8.49 -5.80
N TYR A 50 -12.46 9.35 -6.82
CA TYR A 50 -11.50 9.26 -7.91
C TYR A 50 -10.05 9.41 -7.43
N ASN A 51 -9.79 10.35 -6.52
CA ASN A 51 -8.47 10.62 -5.96
C ASN A 51 -8.02 9.55 -4.96
N ASP A 52 -8.95 8.96 -4.20
CA ASP A 52 -8.67 7.86 -3.28
C ASP A 52 -8.22 6.58 -4.01
N ILE A 53 -8.61 6.41 -5.29
CA ILE A 53 -8.22 5.25 -6.09
C ILE A 53 -6.83 5.50 -6.70
N ILE A 54 -5.80 4.98 -6.02
CA ILE A 54 -4.41 5.06 -6.42
C ILE A 54 -4.09 3.89 -7.36
N LEU A 55 -3.42 4.17 -8.47
CA LEU A 55 -2.86 3.14 -9.34
C LEU A 55 -1.42 2.84 -8.94
N PRO A 56 -1.01 1.56 -8.92
CA PRO A 56 0.35 1.21 -8.53
C PRO A 56 1.37 1.64 -9.59
N GLU A 57 2.45 2.31 -9.17
CA GLU A 57 3.49 2.81 -10.07
C GLU A 57 4.64 1.81 -10.22
N ASN A 58 5.17 1.30 -9.10
CA ASN A 58 6.30 0.36 -9.13
C ASN A 58 5.87 -1.12 -9.20
N LYS A 59 6.84 -2.00 -9.50
CA LYS A 59 6.59 -3.45 -9.66
C LYS A 59 6.04 -4.10 -8.39
N PHE A 60 6.60 -3.77 -7.22
CA PHE A 60 6.15 -4.30 -5.94
C PHE A 60 4.65 -4.09 -5.73
N TYR A 61 4.18 -2.84 -5.82
CA TYR A 61 2.77 -2.55 -5.68
C TYR A 61 1.92 -3.14 -6.80
N LYS A 62 2.42 -3.21 -8.04
CA LYS A 62 1.70 -3.86 -9.15
C LYS A 62 1.42 -5.33 -8.86
N GLU A 63 2.39 -6.06 -8.32
CA GLU A 63 2.18 -7.47 -7.96
C GLU A 63 1.21 -7.63 -6.78
N LEU A 64 1.34 -6.81 -5.72
CA LEU A 64 0.37 -6.82 -4.62
C LEU A 64 -1.05 -6.50 -5.09
N TYR A 65 -1.21 -5.53 -5.99
CA TYR A 65 -2.53 -5.20 -6.57
C TYR A 65 -3.12 -6.35 -7.38
N LYS A 66 -2.32 -7.06 -8.17
CA LYS A 66 -2.78 -8.26 -8.90
C LYS A 66 -3.31 -9.33 -7.95
N LEU A 67 -2.65 -9.54 -6.81
CA LEU A 67 -3.07 -10.51 -5.81
C LEU A 67 -4.34 -10.10 -5.04
N LEU A 68 -4.42 -8.82 -4.68
CA LEU A 68 -5.52 -8.30 -3.85
C LEU A 68 -6.79 -7.99 -4.64
N PHE A 69 -6.69 -7.65 -5.92
CA PHE A 69 -7.80 -7.16 -6.75
C PHE A 69 -8.06 -8.05 -7.96
N THR A 70 -8.06 -9.37 -7.78
CA THR A 70 -8.32 -10.36 -8.85
C THR A 70 -9.69 -10.21 -9.50
N ASP A 71 -10.69 -9.75 -8.74
CA ASP A 71 -12.10 -9.57 -9.12
C ASP A 71 -12.46 -8.11 -9.47
N ILE A 72 -11.52 -7.17 -9.36
CA ILE A 72 -11.75 -5.74 -9.60
C ILE A 72 -10.67 -5.15 -10.50
N ASN A 73 -11.05 -4.65 -11.65
CA ASN A 73 -10.15 -3.84 -12.46
C ASN A 73 -10.12 -2.39 -11.95
N ILE A 74 -9.09 -2.06 -11.17
CA ILE A 74 -8.94 -0.75 -10.51
C ILE A 74 -8.87 0.39 -11.53
N LYS A 75 -8.17 0.20 -12.66
CA LYS A 75 -8.10 1.20 -13.73
C LYS A 75 -9.48 1.49 -14.31
N LYS A 76 -10.24 0.44 -14.66
CA LYS A 76 -11.61 0.60 -15.16
C LYS A 76 -12.54 1.24 -14.12
N LEU A 77 -12.39 0.91 -12.83
CA LEU A 77 -13.15 1.53 -11.74
C LEU A 77 -12.92 3.04 -11.71
N ARG A 78 -11.66 3.48 -11.75
CA ARG A 78 -11.27 4.89 -11.75
C ARG A 78 -11.77 5.63 -12.99
N GLU A 79 -11.62 5.05 -14.17
CA GLU A 79 -12.11 5.61 -15.43
C GLU A 79 -13.64 5.75 -15.44
N ARG A 80 -14.36 4.78 -14.87
CA ARG A 80 -15.83 4.84 -14.78
C ARG A 80 -16.30 5.98 -13.90
N ILE A 81 -15.62 6.26 -12.79
CA ILE A 81 -15.94 7.41 -11.93
C ILE A 81 -15.73 8.72 -12.69
N LYS A 82 -14.61 8.86 -13.39
CA LYS A 82 -14.34 10.01 -14.25
C LYS A 82 -15.43 10.22 -15.29
N TYR A 83 -15.90 9.15 -15.92
CA TYR A 83 -17.00 9.17 -16.88
C TYR A 83 -18.32 9.63 -16.27
N ILE A 84 -18.67 9.13 -15.09
CA ILE A 84 -19.90 9.55 -14.37
C ILE A 84 -19.85 11.05 -14.05
N ARG A 85 -18.71 11.55 -13.55
CA ARG A 85 -18.53 12.99 -13.31
C ARG A 85 -18.80 13.82 -14.58
N LYS A 86 -18.23 13.38 -15.72
CA LYS A 86 -18.46 14.03 -17.02
C LYS A 86 -19.94 14.09 -17.39
N ILE A 87 -20.67 12.98 -17.27
CA ILE A 87 -22.11 12.93 -17.60
C ILE A 87 -22.92 13.83 -16.65
N ILE A 88 -22.67 13.78 -15.34
CA ILE A 88 -23.37 14.61 -14.36
C ILE A 88 -23.15 16.10 -14.66
N LYS A 89 -21.91 16.50 -15.03
CA LYS A 89 -21.61 17.88 -15.46
C LYS A 89 -22.41 18.29 -16.71
N GLN A 90 -22.49 17.42 -17.71
CA GLN A 90 -23.29 17.68 -18.93
C GLN A 90 -24.77 17.85 -18.63
N VAL A 91 -25.33 16.97 -17.78
CA VAL A 91 -26.73 17.06 -17.34
C VAL A 91 -26.97 18.37 -16.59
N TYR A 92 -26.06 18.74 -15.67
CA TYR A 92 -26.14 20.00 -14.94
C TYR A 92 -26.15 21.22 -15.87
N LEU A 93 -25.20 21.29 -16.80
CA LEU A 93 -25.07 22.41 -17.73
C LEU A 93 -26.30 22.55 -18.63
N LYS A 94 -26.83 21.42 -19.13
CA LYS A 94 -28.06 21.41 -19.93
C LYS A 94 -29.23 22.05 -19.17
N TYR A 95 -29.61 21.49 -18.03
CA TYR A 95 -30.76 21.97 -17.27
C TYR A 95 -30.59 23.36 -16.68
N LYS A 96 -29.34 23.76 -16.35
CA LYS A 96 -29.04 25.14 -15.97
C LYS A 96 -29.33 26.11 -17.10
N ASN A 97 -28.95 25.78 -18.35
CA ASN A 97 -29.23 26.59 -19.53
C ASN A 97 -30.73 26.62 -19.86
N ASP A 98 -31.41 25.46 -19.80
CA ASP A 98 -32.86 25.37 -20.04
C ASP A 98 -33.63 26.28 -19.07
N ILE A 99 -33.25 26.30 -17.79
CA ILE A 99 -33.86 27.20 -16.79
C ILE A 99 -33.50 28.67 -17.06
N LYS A 100 -32.27 28.98 -17.50
CA LYS A 100 -31.88 30.36 -17.81
C LYS A 100 -32.68 30.97 -18.97
N LEU A 101 -32.97 30.16 -19.97
CA LEU A 101 -33.63 30.62 -21.20
C LEU A 101 -35.13 30.79 -21.07
N THR A 102 -35.79 30.08 -20.15
CA THR A 102 -37.24 30.16 -19.97
C THR A 102 -37.68 31.20 -18.94
N LYS A 103 -38.86 31.82 -19.15
CA LYS A 103 -39.54 32.68 -18.17
C LYS A 103 -40.74 31.97 -17.53
N ASP A 104 -41.17 30.81 -18.05
CA ASP A 104 -42.30 30.05 -17.56
C ASP A 104 -41.94 29.34 -16.27
N LYS A 105 -42.64 29.71 -15.18
CA LYS A 105 -42.45 29.15 -13.85
C LYS A 105 -42.73 27.63 -13.79
N LYS A 106 -43.76 27.15 -14.52
CA LYS A 106 -44.11 25.74 -14.58
C LYS A 106 -43.00 24.93 -15.28
N LEU A 107 -42.43 25.48 -16.32
CA LEU A 107 -41.37 24.85 -17.09
C LEU A 107 -40.03 24.80 -16.28
N ILE A 108 -39.72 25.86 -15.52
CA ILE A 108 -38.59 25.87 -14.58
C ILE A 108 -38.69 24.72 -13.57
N GLU A 109 -39.86 24.52 -12.97
CA GLU A 109 -40.07 23.43 -12.01
C GLU A 109 -40.04 22.05 -12.65
N LYS A 110 -40.52 21.90 -13.88
CA LYS A 110 -40.42 20.67 -14.67
C LYS A 110 -38.94 20.33 -14.91
N TYR A 111 -38.11 21.25 -15.37
CA TYR A 111 -36.69 21.04 -15.60
C TYR A 111 -35.94 20.66 -14.33
N ARG A 112 -36.26 21.27 -13.19
CA ARG A 112 -35.69 20.87 -11.90
C ARG A 112 -36.02 19.42 -11.55
N ARG A 113 -37.29 18.99 -11.70
CA ARG A 113 -37.72 17.61 -11.42
C ARG A 113 -37.02 16.61 -12.35
N GLU A 114 -36.92 16.92 -13.61
CA GLU A 114 -36.21 16.10 -14.59
C GLU A 114 -34.73 15.97 -14.26
N PHE A 115 -34.06 17.07 -13.90
CA PHE A 115 -32.67 17.06 -13.44
C PHE A 115 -32.51 16.12 -12.24
N TYR A 116 -33.36 16.22 -11.21
CA TYR A 116 -33.30 15.34 -10.03
C TYR A 116 -33.47 13.88 -10.44
N GLY A 117 -34.44 13.58 -11.27
CA GLY A 117 -34.67 12.22 -11.78
C GLY A 117 -33.49 11.67 -12.57
N ARG A 118 -32.88 12.49 -13.44
CA ARG A 118 -31.70 12.10 -14.22
C ARG A 118 -30.48 11.82 -13.36
N ILE A 119 -30.15 12.71 -12.42
CA ILE A 119 -29.05 12.51 -11.49
C ILE A 119 -29.25 11.24 -10.66
N SER A 120 -30.44 11.04 -10.11
CA SER A 120 -30.78 9.84 -9.35
C SER A 120 -30.63 8.56 -10.19
N SER A 121 -31.13 8.57 -11.43
CA SER A 121 -31.01 7.44 -12.36
C SER A 121 -29.56 7.12 -12.70
N ILE A 122 -28.71 8.14 -12.97
CA ILE A 122 -27.29 7.93 -13.27
C ILE A 122 -26.59 7.25 -12.09
N LEU A 123 -26.77 7.74 -10.87
CA LEU A 123 -26.11 7.19 -9.69
C LEU A 123 -26.61 5.78 -9.36
N ARG A 124 -27.95 5.54 -9.43
CA ARG A 124 -28.54 4.21 -9.18
C ARG A 124 -28.08 3.17 -10.20
N ARG A 125 -28.01 3.50 -11.49
CA ARG A 125 -27.49 2.59 -12.52
C ARG A 125 -26.03 2.23 -12.31
N ASN A 126 -25.26 3.08 -11.67
CA ASN A 126 -23.83 2.89 -11.41
C ASN A 126 -23.54 2.48 -9.96
N TRP A 127 -24.53 2.00 -9.19
CA TRP A 127 -24.37 1.62 -7.77
C TRP A 127 -23.23 0.62 -7.50
N ILE A 128 -22.97 -0.28 -8.45
CA ILE A 128 -21.94 -1.32 -8.34
C ILE A 128 -20.53 -0.73 -8.17
N ILE A 129 -20.30 0.47 -8.72
CA ILE A 129 -19.02 1.18 -8.63
C ILE A 129 -18.74 1.57 -7.19
N PHE A 130 -19.75 2.02 -6.45
CA PHE A 130 -19.60 2.39 -5.04
C PHE A 130 -19.38 1.14 -4.16
N LYS A 131 -19.98 0.00 -4.54
CA LYS A 131 -19.66 -1.30 -3.91
C LYS A 131 -18.20 -1.67 -4.11
N TYR A 132 -17.70 -1.61 -5.34
CA TYR A 132 -16.30 -1.93 -5.64
C TYR A 132 -15.33 -0.93 -5.00
N TYR A 133 -15.69 0.34 -4.91
CA TYR A 133 -14.90 1.32 -4.19
C TYR A 133 -14.75 0.98 -2.70
N ASN A 134 -15.81 0.56 -2.04
CA ASN A 134 -15.73 0.11 -0.63
C ASN A 134 -14.86 -1.14 -0.48
N ILE A 135 -14.95 -2.10 -1.39
CA ILE A 135 -14.08 -3.29 -1.41
C ILE A 135 -12.63 -2.85 -1.62
N TYR A 136 -12.40 -1.93 -2.56
CA TYR A 136 -11.08 -1.35 -2.80
C TYR A 136 -10.49 -0.72 -1.54
N LEU A 137 -11.22 0.13 -0.84
CA LEU A 137 -10.76 0.76 0.40
C LEU A 137 -10.36 -0.26 1.48
N ASN A 138 -11.18 -1.29 1.68
CA ASN A 138 -10.92 -2.32 2.67
C ASN A 138 -9.67 -3.14 2.33
N ARG A 139 -9.47 -3.49 1.06
CA ARG A 139 -8.29 -4.23 0.62
C ARG A 139 -7.03 -3.34 0.59
N ARG A 140 -7.17 -2.06 0.22
CA ARG A 140 -6.06 -1.10 0.17
C ARG A 140 -5.41 -0.90 1.55
N ARG A 141 -6.17 -1.00 2.63
CA ARG A 141 -5.65 -0.93 4.02
C ARG A 141 -4.66 -2.05 4.37
N LYS A 142 -4.69 -3.16 3.62
CA LYS A 142 -3.74 -4.28 3.81
C LYS A 142 -2.44 -4.11 3.03
N ILE A 143 -2.32 -3.06 2.22
CA ILE A 143 -1.11 -2.79 1.44
C ILE A 143 -0.21 -1.87 2.27
N PRO A 144 1.05 -2.26 2.52
CA PRO A 144 1.98 -1.45 3.30
C PRO A 144 2.28 -0.12 2.61
N ASN A 145 2.55 0.90 3.42
CA ASN A 145 2.99 2.20 2.93
C ASN A 145 4.52 2.28 3.00
N ILE A 146 5.17 1.79 1.96
CA ILE A 146 6.62 1.70 1.83
C ILE A 146 7.12 2.85 0.95
N LYS A 147 8.19 3.52 1.40
CA LYS A 147 8.82 4.60 0.62
C LYS A 147 9.61 4.04 -0.55
N ASN A 148 9.79 4.82 -1.60
CA ASN A 148 10.71 4.50 -2.70
C ASN A 148 12.13 4.89 -2.28
N LEU A 149 12.79 4.03 -1.54
CA LEU A 149 14.14 4.20 -0.99
C LEU A 149 14.94 2.91 -1.20
N PRO A 150 16.28 2.98 -1.20
CA PRO A 150 17.11 1.79 -1.08
C PRO A 150 16.66 0.93 0.09
N THR A 151 16.32 -0.32 -0.19
CA THR A 151 15.68 -1.19 0.78
C THR A 151 16.51 -2.43 1.07
N VAL A 152 16.78 -2.65 2.34
CA VAL A 152 17.45 -3.83 2.87
C VAL A 152 16.42 -4.68 3.61
N VAL A 153 16.32 -5.96 3.26
CA VAL A 153 15.39 -6.90 3.91
C VAL A 153 16.16 -7.81 4.86
N ILE A 154 15.70 -7.94 6.09
CA ILE A 154 16.24 -8.86 7.09
C ILE A 154 15.49 -10.17 7.02
N SER A 155 16.22 -11.30 6.94
CA SER A 155 15.70 -12.65 6.90
C SER A 155 16.44 -13.54 7.89
N GLY A 156 15.81 -14.63 8.33
CA GLY A 156 16.34 -15.62 9.25
C GLY A 156 15.23 -16.28 10.06
N LEU A 157 15.51 -17.39 10.70
CA LEU A 157 14.54 -18.14 11.51
C LEU A 157 13.98 -17.31 12.67
N PRO A 158 12.89 -17.73 13.32
CA PRO A 158 12.39 -17.05 14.51
C PRO A 158 13.48 -16.96 15.61
N ASN A 159 13.42 -15.91 16.42
CA ASN A 159 14.29 -15.69 17.60
C ASN A 159 15.81 -15.56 17.32
N VAL A 160 16.26 -15.49 16.05
CA VAL A 160 17.67 -15.24 15.72
C VAL A 160 18.13 -13.80 15.94
N GLY A 161 17.25 -12.87 16.34
CA GLY A 161 17.60 -11.49 16.62
C GLY A 161 17.27 -10.48 15.51
N LYS A 162 16.38 -10.80 14.56
CA LYS A 162 15.99 -9.91 13.44
C LYS A 162 15.53 -8.52 13.91
N SER A 163 14.55 -8.47 14.80
CA SER A 163 13.98 -7.20 15.29
C SER A 163 14.97 -6.44 16.18
N THR A 164 15.89 -7.15 16.87
CA THR A 164 16.98 -6.52 17.62
C THR A 164 17.97 -5.84 16.67
N LEU A 165 18.37 -6.53 15.60
CA LEU A 165 19.26 -5.95 14.58
C LEU A 165 18.59 -4.74 13.91
N LEU A 166 17.28 -4.83 13.55
CA LEU A 166 16.53 -3.70 12.98
C LEU A 166 16.61 -2.49 13.91
N LYS A 167 16.32 -2.65 15.20
CA LYS A 167 16.39 -1.55 16.19
C LYS A 167 17.79 -0.97 16.31
N ASN A 168 18.83 -1.82 16.38
CA ASN A 168 20.22 -1.37 16.50
C ASN A 168 20.68 -0.58 15.27
N LEU A 169 20.28 -0.99 14.05
CA LEU A 169 20.61 -0.30 12.81
C LEU A 169 19.87 1.05 12.66
N THR A 170 18.61 1.11 13.08
CA THR A 170 17.68 2.20 12.71
C THR A 170 17.23 3.07 13.90
N GLY A 171 17.51 2.66 15.13
CA GLY A 171 17.00 3.30 16.34
C GLY A 171 15.59 2.82 16.71
N SER A 172 14.93 3.49 17.68
CA SER A 172 13.66 3.05 18.26
C SER A 172 12.42 3.34 17.41
N ASN A 173 12.52 4.17 16.38
CA ASN A 173 11.38 4.59 15.54
C ASN A 173 11.07 3.57 14.42
N VAL A 174 10.60 2.40 14.81
CA VAL A 174 10.19 1.35 13.88
C VAL A 174 8.70 1.51 13.58
N LYS A 175 8.34 1.59 12.29
CA LYS A 175 6.96 1.55 11.83
C LYS A 175 6.49 0.12 11.66
N ILE A 176 5.23 -0.12 12.01
CA ILE A 176 4.55 -1.39 11.75
C ILE A 176 3.58 -1.16 10.58
N GLU A 177 3.73 -1.94 9.52
CA GLU A 177 2.91 -1.83 8.32
C GLU A 177 2.28 -3.19 7.98
N PRO A 178 0.98 -3.24 7.65
CA PRO A 178 0.32 -4.50 7.30
C PRO A 178 0.95 -5.10 6.05
N TYR A 179 0.98 -6.44 5.97
CA TYR A 179 1.37 -7.15 4.76
C TYR A 179 0.27 -8.14 4.34
N PRO A 180 -0.17 -8.12 3.07
CA PRO A 180 -1.29 -8.95 2.66
C PRO A 180 -0.92 -10.43 2.66
N PHE A 181 -1.92 -11.27 2.97
CA PHE A 181 -1.84 -12.74 3.00
C PHE A 181 -0.92 -13.32 4.08
N THR A 182 -0.51 -12.52 5.04
CA THR A 182 0.30 -12.94 6.19
C THR A 182 -0.42 -12.64 7.49
N THR A 183 -0.07 -13.37 8.55
CA THR A 183 -0.62 -13.15 9.90
C THR A 183 0.17 -12.11 10.69
N ARG A 184 1.29 -11.64 10.15
CA ARG A 184 2.18 -10.69 10.80
C ARG A 184 2.49 -9.51 9.90
N ASP A 185 2.78 -8.39 10.52
CA ASP A 185 3.07 -7.12 9.86
C ASP A 185 4.57 -6.97 9.58
N LEU A 186 4.91 -6.11 8.61
CA LEU A 186 6.29 -5.71 8.36
C LEU A 186 6.73 -4.70 9.43
N MET A 187 7.96 -4.82 9.89
CA MET A 187 8.59 -3.83 10.75
C MET A 187 9.61 -3.04 9.94
N ILE A 188 9.42 -1.73 9.82
CA ILE A 188 10.19 -0.85 8.94
C ILE A 188 10.94 0.19 9.76
N GLY A 189 12.24 0.21 9.65
CA GLY A 189 13.12 1.24 10.20
C GLY A 189 13.91 1.96 9.11
N TYR A 190 14.55 3.07 9.47
CA TYR A 190 15.33 3.90 8.55
C TYR A 190 16.71 4.21 9.11
N ILE A 191 17.76 3.86 8.38
CA ILE A 191 19.10 4.38 8.64
C ILE A 191 19.15 5.77 8.00
N LYS A 192 19.28 6.80 8.84
CA LYS A 192 19.37 8.18 8.41
C LYS A 192 20.79 8.55 8.04
N THR A 193 20.99 9.12 6.86
CA THR A 193 22.27 9.73 6.46
C THR A 193 22.01 11.17 5.99
N PRO A 194 23.05 12.01 5.87
CA PRO A 194 22.88 13.39 5.40
C PRO A 194 22.35 13.50 3.96
N TYR A 195 22.54 12.47 3.13
CA TYR A 195 22.27 12.56 1.68
C TYR A 195 21.13 11.66 1.24
N PHE A 196 20.88 10.56 1.92
CA PHE A 196 19.82 9.58 1.60
C PHE A 196 19.45 8.76 2.82
N ASP A 197 18.26 8.22 2.81
CA ASP A 197 17.80 7.27 3.82
C ASP A 197 17.92 5.84 3.26
N ILE A 198 18.23 4.88 4.13
CA ILE A 198 18.16 3.45 3.82
C ILE A 198 16.98 2.87 4.59
N GLN A 199 16.07 2.25 3.88
CA GLN A 199 14.94 1.54 4.47
C GLN A 199 15.37 0.12 4.85
N VAL A 200 15.14 -0.28 6.09
CA VAL A 200 15.42 -1.63 6.59
C VAL A 200 14.10 -2.26 6.99
N ILE A 201 13.81 -3.45 6.47
CA ILE A 201 12.54 -4.16 6.69
C ILE A 201 12.81 -5.50 7.35
N ASP A 202 12.26 -5.70 8.55
CA ASP A 202 12.12 -7.01 9.16
C ASP A 202 10.79 -7.64 8.75
N THR A 203 10.81 -8.92 8.43
CA THR A 203 9.68 -9.68 7.87
C THR A 203 9.31 -10.85 8.80
N PRO A 204 8.87 -10.59 10.05
CA PRO A 204 8.59 -11.65 11.00
C PRO A 204 7.45 -12.55 10.50
N GLY A 205 7.63 -13.87 10.59
CA GLY A 205 6.64 -14.85 10.14
C GLY A 205 6.44 -14.94 8.62
N ILE A 206 7.24 -14.21 7.84
CA ILE A 206 7.14 -14.20 6.38
C ILE A 206 8.33 -14.91 5.73
N LEU A 207 9.55 -14.53 6.13
CA LEU A 207 10.80 -15.10 5.63
C LEU A 207 11.54 -15.92 6.71
N ASP A 208 10.82 -16.56 7.60
CA ASP A 208 11.35 -17.34 8.73
C ASP A 208 10.82 -18.78 8.75
N ARG A 209 10.24 -19.27 7.66
CA ARG A 209 9.79 -20.67 7.49
C ARG A 209 9.97 -21.13 6.04
N SER A 210 9.87 -22.45 5.82
CA SER A 210 9.97 -23.04 4.49
C SER A 210 8.83 -22.59 3.57
N ILE A 211 9.13 -22.40 2.27
CA ILE A 211 8.11 -22.11 1.24
C ILE A 211 7.12 -23.26 1.09
N GLU A 212 7.56 -24.48 1.34
CA GLU A 212 6.72 -25.68 1.19
C GLU A 212 5.51 -25.64 2.14
N GLU A 213 5.67 -24.99 3.29
CA GLU A 213 4.61 -24.79 4.29
C GLU A 213 3.63 -23.65 3.95
N MET A 214 3.85 -22.94 2.85
CA MET A 214 3.07 -21.75 2.47
C MET A 214 2.07 -22.08 1.36
N ASN A 215 0.91 -21.43 1.42
CA ASN A 215 -0.06 -21.49 0.33
C ASN A 215 0.42 -20.66 -0.89
N GLU A 216 -0.19 -20.90 -2.06
CA GLU A 216 0.19 -20.24 -3.31
C GLU A 216 0.11 -18.71 -3.27
N THR A 217 -0.82 -18.16 -2.50
CA THR A 217 -0.99 -16.70 -2.38
C THR A 217 0.08 -16.09 -1.49
N GLU A 218 0.45 -16.78 -0.41
CA GLU A 218 1.58 -16.40 0.44
C GLU A 218 2.89 -16.43 -0.36
N LYS A 219 3.16 -17.51 -1.10
CA LYS A 219 4.33 -17.61 -1.99
C LYS A 219 4.43 -16.42 -2.94
N LYS A 220 3.33 -16.08 -3.61
CA LYS A 220 3.29 -14.93 -4.52
C LYS A 220 3.49 -13.60 -3.82
N SER A 221 2.98 -13.44 -2.59
CA SER A 221 3.21 -12.22 -1.81
C SER A 221 4.68 -12.06 -1.42
N ILE A 222 5.35 -13.16 -1.07
CA ILE A 222 6.79 -13.16 -0.79
C ILE A 222 7.61 -12.80 -2.04
N LEU A 223 7.25 -13.36 -3.21
CA LEU A 223 7.90 -13.00 -4.47
C LEU A 223 7.76 -11.50 -4.80
N ALA A 224 6.70 -10.84 -4.31
CA ALA A 224 6.59 -9.40 -4.45
C ALA A 224 7.67 -8.64 -3.68
N LEU A 225 8.15 -9.16 -2.53
CA LEU A 225 9.24 -8.56 -1.75
C LEU A 225 10.57 -8.52 -2.53
N ASP A 226 10.80 -9.44 -3.48
CA ASP A 226 11.99 -9.41 -4.33
C ASP A 226 12.07 -8.12 -5.15
N TYR A 227 10.94 -7.57 -5.59
CA TYR A 227 10.90 -6.28 -6.30
C TYR A 227 11.18 -5.08 -5.40
N LEU A 228 11.06 -5.24 -4.09
CA LEU A 228 11.32 -4.20 -3.11
C LEU A 228 12.77 -4.24 -2.61
N ALA A 229 13.29 -5.45 -2.36
CA ALA A 229 14.62 -5.65 -1.79
C ALA A 229 15.72 -5.26 -2.79
N ASN A 230 16.68 -4.44 -2.36
CA ASN A 230 17.93 -4.22 -3.05
C ASN A 230 19.03 -5.14 -2.52
N LEU A 231 18.99 -5.47 -1.22
CA LEU A 231 19.95 -6.29 -0.52
C LEU A 231 19.25 -7.09 0.57
N ILE A 232 19.74 -8.28 0.90
CA ILE A 232 19.24 -9.11 1.98
C ILE A 232 20.30 -9.28 3.05
N ILE A 233 19.92 -9.10 4.31
CA ILE A 233 20.71 -9.50 5.47
C ILE A 233 20.13 -10.82 5.97
N TYR A 234 20.91 -11.90 5.90
CA TYR A 234 20.53 -13.16 6.49
C TYR A 234 21.21 -13.31 7.85
N ILE A 235 20.40 -13.56 8.90
CA ILE A 235 20.89 -13.66 10.27
C ILE A 235 21.07 -15.12 10.66
N PHE A 236 22.25 -15.45 11.18
CA PHE A 236 22.60 -16.70 11.82
C PHE A 236 22.71 -16.53 13.34
N ASP A 237 22.20 -17.51 14.07
CA ASP A 237 22.47 -17.74 15.49
C ASP A 237 23.25 -19.04 15.67
N LEU A 238 24.58 -18.95 15.78
CA LEU A 238 25.45 -20.12 15.94
C LEU A 238 25.30 -20.78 17.31
N THR A 239 24.76 -20.05 18.29
CA THR A 239 24.52 -20.62 19.65
C THR A 239 23.31 -21.55 19.72
N GLU A 240 22.49 -21.57 18.64
CA GLU A 240 21.26 -22.35 18.54
C GLU A 240 20.23 -22.02 19.65
N THR A 241 20.46 -20.95 20.44
CA THR A 241 19.52 -20.49 21.47
C THR A 241 18.21 -19.95 20.90
N CYS A 242 18.15 -19.76 19.59
CA CYS A 242 16.89 -19.48 18.87
C CYS A 242 15.93 -20.68 18.83
N GLY A 243 16.41 -21.89 19.20
CA GLY A 243 15.65 -23.13 19.14
C GLY A 243 15.76 -23.89 17.81
N TYR A 244 16.62 -23.44 16.90
CA TYR A 244 16.84 -24.05 15.58
C TYR A 244 18.31 -24.36 15.37
N SER A 245 18.58 -25.54 14.83
CA SER A 245 19.95 -25.97 14.50
C SER A 245 20.54 -25.14 13.35
N ILE A 246 21.87 -25.10 13.27
CA ILE A 246 22.59 -24.46 12.15
C ILE A 246 22.15 -25.04 10.81
N LYS A 247 21.88 -26.38 10.78
CA LYS A 247 21.39 -27.05 9.54
C LYS A 247 20.05 -26.48 9.07
N GLU A 248 19.10 -26.24 9.98
CA GLU A 248 17.80 -25.66 9.65
C GLU A 248 17.96 -24.21 9.17
N GLN A 249 18.85 -23.45 9.81
CA GLN A 249 19.19 -22.08 9.38
C GLN A 249 19.77 -22.07 7.96
N VAL A 250 20.68 -23.00 7.62
CA VAL A 250 21.23 -23.13 6.26
C VAL A 250 20.15 -23.58 5.26
N ASN A 251 19.23 -24.44 5.63
CA ASN A 251 18.12 -24.85 4.77
C ASN A 251 17.23 -23.66 4.41
N LEU A 252 16.90 -22.80 5.37
CA LEU A 252 16.16 -21.58 5.10
C LEU A 252 16.96 -20.62 4.19
N LEU A 253 18.26 -20.45 4.43
CA LEU A 253 19.12 -19.64 3.57
C LEU A 253 19.06 -20.11 2.11
N ASN A 254 19.15 -21.44 1.87
CA ASN A 254 19.07 -22.00 0.52
C ASN A 254 17.70 -21.72 -0.13
N THR A 255 16.64 -21.71 0.66
CA THR A 255 15.30 -21.33 0.23
C THR A 255 15.25 -19.86 -0.15
N ILE A 256 15.78 -18.97 0.67
CA ILE A 256 15.85 -17.53 0.40
C ILE A 256 16.65 -17.24 -0.89
N LYS A 257 17.80 -17.93 -1.09
CA LYS A 257 18.59 -17.81 -2.33
C LYS A 257 17.83 -18.23 -3.59
N LYS A 258 16.89 -19.14 -3.50
CA LYS A 258 16.04 -19.56 -4.65
C LYS A 258 14.96 -18.55 -4.97
N ILE A 259 14.44 -17.82 -3.94
CA ILE A 259 13.36 -16.84 -4.11
C ILE A 259 13.88 -15.51 -4.62
N PHE A 260 14.95 -15.03 -3.98
CA PHE A 260 15.48 -13.70 -4.20
C PHE A 260 16.72 -13.75 -5.09
N ASN A 261 16.64 -13.04 -6.21
CA ASN A 261 17.81 -12.82 -7.08
C ASN A 261 18.54 -11.55 -6.63
N LYS A 262 18.98 -11.54 -5.36
CA LYS A 262 19.63 -10.40 -4.72
C LYS A 262 20.90 -10.84 -4.03
N GLU A 263 21.81 -9.89 -3.83
CA GLU A 263 22.98 -10.10 -2.99
C GLU A 263 22.53 -10.35 -1.55
N ILE A 264 23.14 -11.34 -0.90
CA ILE A 264 22.88 -11.70 0.49
C ILE A 264 24.17 -11.49 1.26
N ILE A 265 24.09 -10.71 2.34
CA ILE A 265 25.16 -10.57 3.33
C ILE A 265 24.77 -11.30 4.60
N PHE A 266 25.77 -11.72 5.37
CA PHE A 266 25.55 -12.52 6.57
C PHE A 266 25.81 -11.70 7.82
N TYR A 267 24.88 -11.83 8.78
CA TYR A 267 25.05 -11.29 10.11
C TYR A 267 24.95 -12.41 11.14
N PHE A 268 25.98 -12.55 11.97
CA PHE A 268 26.01 -13.51 13.09
C PHE A 268 25.63 -12.79 14.37
N SER A 269 24.46 -13.14 14.90
CA SER A 269 23.90 -12.54 16.11
C SER A 269 24.46 -13.20 17.37
N LYS A 270 24.16 -12.60 18.53
CA LYS A 270 24.47 -13.14 19.87
C LYS A 270 25.95 -13.48 20.04
N LYS A 271 26.83 -12.67 19.46
CA LYS A 271 28.28 -12.86 19.54
C LYS A 271 28.82 -12.86 20.98
N ASP A 272 28.11 -12.17 21.87
CA ASP A 272 28.35 -12.13 23.31
C ASP A 272 28.17 -13.47 24.01
N LEU A 273 27.46 -14.41 23.40
CA LEU A 273 27.23 -15.77 23.92
C LEU A 273 28.15 -16.81 23.28
N PHE A 274 29.09 -16.42 22.41
CA PHE A 274 29.96 -17.36 21.72
C PHE A 274 30.98 -17.99 22.67
N THR A 275 31.14 -19.29 22.53
CA THR A 275 32.19 -20.09 23.12
C THR A 275 33.25 -20.46 22.07
N GLU A 276 34.28 -21.22 22.41
CA GLU A 276 35.26 -21.72 21.46
C GLU A 276 34.64 -22.53 20.31
N ARG A 277 33.50 -23.20 20.58
CA ARG A 277 32.76 -23.97 19.56
C ARG A 277 32.22 -23.04 18.46
N GLU A 278 31.51 -22.00 18.86
CA GLU A 278 30.90 -21.04 17.91
C GLU A 278 31.96 -20.25 17.16
N GLU A 279 33.08 -19.91 17.81
CA GLU A 279 34.23 -19.27 17.17
C GLU A 279 34.85 -20.14 16.08
N LYS A 280 35.02 -21.43 16.32
CA LYS A 280 35.51 -22.39 15.32
C LYS A 280 34.56 -22.46 14.12
N ILE A 281 33.26 -22.61 14.38
CA ILE A 281 32.23 -22.67 13.33
C ILE A 281 32.24 -21.37 12.49
N LEU A 282 32.32 -20.21 13.13
CA LEU A 282 32.40 -18.92 12.45
C LEU A 282 33.64 -18.83 11.56
N ASN A 283 34.81 -19.23 12.07
CA ASN A 283 36.05 -19.21 11.32
C ASN A 283 36.03 -20.18 10.12
N GLU A 284 35.45 -21.36 10.27
CA GLU A 284 35.23 -22.29 9.14
C GLU A 284 34.26 -21.71 8.10
N PHE A 285 33.20 -21.05 8.55
CA PHE A 285 32.25 -20.40 7.68
C PHE A 285 32.91 -19.26 6.88
N ILE A 286 33.71 -18.42 7.53
CA ILE A 286 34.46 -17.34 6.89
C ILE A 286 35.40 -17.91 5.84
N LYS A 287 36.17 -18.97 6.18
CA LYS A 287 37.11 -19.62 5.22
C LYS A 287 36.38 -20.19 4.00
N LYS A 288 35.22 -20.80 4.21
CA LYS A 288 34.40 -21.38 3.13
C LYS A 288 33.75 -20.32 2.23
N HIS A 289 33.52 -19.13 2.75
CA HIS A 289 32.81 -18.05 2.10
C HIS A 289 33.63 -16.76 1.97
N ASN A 290 34.91 -16.88 1.62
CA ASN A 290 35.88 -15.78 1.57
C ASN A 290 35.45 -14.55 0.72
N ASN A 291 34.51 -14.73 -0.22
CA ASN A 291 33.99 -13.66 -1.09
C ASN A 291 32.69 -13.04 -0.60
N MET A 292 32.21 -13.41 0.59
CA MET A 292 30.94 -12.90 1.11
C MET A 292 31.18 -11.89 2.23
N ASN A 293 30.29 -10.88 2.28
CA ASN A 293 30.30 -9.88 3.34
C ASN A 293 29.69 -10.47 4.63
N ILE A 294 30.52 -10.63 5.66
CA ILE A 294 30.17 -11.25 6.93
C ILE A 294 30.36 -10.24 8.06
N PHE A 295 29.34 -10.12 8.91
CA PHE A 295 29.30 -9.18 10.03
C PHE A 295 28.82 -9.88 11.31
N TYR A 296 29.30 -9.42 12.45
CA TYR A 296 28.85 -9.78 13.81
C TYR A 296 28.77 -8.55 14.72
N ASP A 297 29.10 -7.39 14.20
CA ASP A 297 28.94 -6.08 14.85
C ASP A 297 28.02 -5.21 14.01
N TYR A 298 26.98 -4.65 14.63
CA TYR A 298 25.96 -3.88 13.91
C TYR A 298 26.45 -2.49 13.46
N ASN A 299 27.46 -1.90 14.14
CA ASN A 299 28.02 -0.61 13.71
C ASN A 299 28.80 -0.79 12.42
N ARG A 300 29.69 -1.80 12.35
CA ARG A 300 30.39 -2.16 11.12
C ARG A 300 29.45 -2.51 9.98
N LEU A 301 28.39 -3.26 10.27
CA LEU A 301 27.34 -3.54 9.28
C LEU A 301 26.67 -2.25 8.79
N LYS A 302 26.34 -1.32 9.69
CA LYS A 302 25.73 -0.03 9.36
C LYS A 302 26.64 0.82 8.46
N GLU A 303 27.89 0.92 8.79
CA GLU A 303 28.91 1.64 7.98
C GLU A 303 29.05 1.01 6.60
N PHE A 304 29.10 -0.31 6.53
CA PHE A 304 29.13 -1.04 5.27
C PHE A 304 27.89 -0.74 4.43
N LEU A 305 26.67 -0.82 5.00
CA LEU A 305 25.43 -0.54 4.28
C LEU A 305 25.42 0.88 3.70
N ILE A 306 25.84 1.87 4.48
CA ILE A 306 25.90 3.27 4.03
C ILE A 306 26.90 3.41 2.85
N SER A 307 28.09 2.85 2.98
CA SER A 307 29.12 2.89 1.93
C SER A 307 28.69 2.12 0.68
N TYR A 308 28.16 0.92 0.87
CA TYR A 308 27.72 0.04 -0.21
C TYR A 308 26.60 0.69 -1.05
N ILE A 309 25.57 1.22 -0.40
CA ILE A 309 24.45 1.87 -1.08
C ILE A 309 24.86 3.18 -1.72
N LYS A 310 25.76 3.95 -1.10
CA LYS A 310 26.32 5.17 -1.70
C LYS A 310 26.97 4.90 -3.06
N ASN A 311 27.59 3.74 -3.24
CA ASN A 311 28.26 3.34 -4.47
C ASN A 311 27.29 2.81 -5.55
N LYS A 312 26.03 2.51 -5.18
CA LYS A 312 24.97 2.02 -6.06
C LYS A 312 23.98 3.14 -6.39
N LYS A 313 24.42 4.15 -7.14
CA LYS A 313 23.62 5.35 -7.46
C LYS A 313 22.25 5.04 -8.06
N GLU A 314 22.15 3.97 -8.85
CA GLU A 314 20.91 3.52 -9.48
C GLU A 314 19.79 3.15 -8.48
N TRP A 315 20.07 3.04 -7.18
CA TRP A 315 19.10 2.66 -6.16
C TRP A 315 18.36 3.84 -5.54
N TYR A 316 18.79 5.08 -5.79
CA TYR A 316 18.18 6.29 -5.20
C TYR A 316 18.10 7.50 -6.15
N ILE A 317 18.18 7.25 -7.47
CA ILE A 317 17.90 8.23 -8.54
C ILE A 317 16.48 7.98 -9.10
#